data_b33906851cb2c2e5d3991df97bce1304
#
_entry.id   b33906851cb2c2e5d3991df97bce1304
#
_cell.length_a   1.000
_cell.length_b   1.000
_cell.length_c   1.000
_cell.angle_alpha   90.00
_cell.angle_beta   90.00
_cell.angle_gamma   90.00
#
_symmetry.space_group_name_H-M   'P 1'
#
loop_
_entity.id
_entity.type
_entity.pdbx_description
1 polymer ?
#
loop_
_entity_poly.entity_id
_entity_poly.type
_entity_poly.pdbx_seq_one_letter_code
_entity_poly.pdbx_strand_id
1 'polypeptide(L)'
;MKQKAKKIVIVLLALLLVAGAIILCSNKLVFGLNYEKNNKVELNLGKQFEVKDIKEITNEIFGNQPVLIQPIEVYKDAVSITTTKITDEQKTNLVTKINEKYGTELKAEEVTIEENTHFRGREILKPYLTPFIITTVIVLAYLAIRYYKLNSLKVIAKTIGIMALAQIILFAIITVTRMPIDVVTMPIVLTLYAISTYVCTTKFDKELEKKKQEEAEKVAKA
;
A
#
# COMPACT_ATOMS: atom_id res chain seq x y z
N MET A 1 -34.59 -11.02 6.12
CA MET A 1 -33.68 -9.92 5.75
C MET A 1 -32.21 -10.30 5.80
N LYS A 2 -31.67 -10.92 6.85
CA LYS A 2 -30.21 -11.26 6.99
C LYS A 2 -29.66 -12.18 5.87
N GLN A 3 -30.44 -13.13 5.32
CA GLN A 3 -29.95 -14.02 4.25
C GLN A 3 -29.83 -13.32 2.88
N LYS A 4 -30.77 -12.42 2.54
CA LYS A 4 -30.72 -11.64 1.29
C LYS A 4 -29.52 -10.69 1.31
N ALA A 5 -29.26 -10.02 2.43
CA ALA A 5 -28.09 -9.13 2.60
C ALA A 5 -26.76 -9.92 2.44
N LYS A 6 -26.64 -11.12 3.02
CA LYS A 6 -25.44 -11.95 2.84
C LYS A 6 -25.20 -12.35 1.38
N LYS A 7 -26.25 -12.70 0.64
CA LYS A 7 -26.12 -13.03 -0.79
C LYS A 7 -25.65 -11.83 -1.62
N ILE A 8 -26.21 -10.66 -1.35
CA ILE A 8 -25.80 -9.40 -2.02
C ILE A 8 -24.31 -9.11 -1.78
N VAL A 9 -23.85 -9.22 -0.52
CA VAL A 9 -22.45 -9.00 -0.18
C VAL A 9 -21.52 -9.97 -0.90
N ILE A 10 -21.90 -11.26 -0.96
CA ILE A 10 -21.10 -12.27 -1.67
C ILE A 10 -21.03 -11.96 -3.18
N VAL A 11 -22.13 -11.56 -3.79
CA VAL A 11 -22.17 -11.20 -5.22
C VAL A 11 -21.29 -9.95 -5.49
N LEU A 12 -21.41 -8.92 -4.65
CA LEU A 12 -20.56 -7.71 -4.77
C LEU A 12 -19.07 -8.03 -4.63
N LEU A 13 -18.74 -8.92 -3.68
CA LEU A 13 -17.36 -9.38 -3.49
C LEU A 13 -16.84 -10.15 -4.70
N ALA A 14 -17.66 -11.06 -5.26
CA ALA A 14 -17.29 -11.79 -6.46
C ALA A 14 -17.09 -10.85 -7.66
N LEU A 15 -17.97 -9.86 -7.85
CA LEU A 15 -17.82 -8.85 -8.89
C LEU A 15 -16.53 -8.02 -8.71
N LEU A 16 -16.20 -7.63 -7.49
CA LEU A 16 -14.96 -6.90 -7.17
C LEU A 16 -13.72 -7.75 -7.54
N LEU A 17 -13.70 -9.03 -7.19
CA LEU A 17 -12.59 -9.92 -7.49
C LEU A 17 -12.43 -10.14 -9.00
N VAL A 18 -13.54 -10.32 -9.72
CA VAL A 18 -13.52 -10.46 -11.18
C VAL A 18 -13.05 -9.17 -11.84
N ALA A 19 -13.58 -8.02 -11.43
CA ALA A 19 -13.14 -6.72 -11.95
C ALA A 19 -11.64 -6.48 -11.68
N GLY A 20 -11.17 -6.79 -10.46
CA GLY A 20 -9.76 -6.70 -10.12
C GLY A 20 -8.87 -7.59 -10.99
N ALA A 21 -9.30 -8.82 -11.25
CA ALA A 21 -8.57 -9.74 -12.13
C ALA A 21 -8.52 -9.24 -13.58
N ILE A 22 -9.64 -8.74 -14.12
CA ILE A 22 -9.69 -8.17 -15.48
C ILE A 22 -8.76 -6.97 -15.60
N ILE A 23 -8.81 -6.04 -14.63
CA ILE A 23 -7.96 -4.84 -14.64
C ILE A 23 -6.49 -5.24 -14.52
N LEU A 24 -6.15 -6.21 -13.68
CA LEU A 24 -4.78 -6.69 -13.54
C LEU A 24 -4.23 -7.30 -14.83
N CYS A 25 -5.06 -8.05 -15.57
CA CYS A 25 -4.67 -8.63 -16.85
C CYS A 25 -4.55 -7.59 -17.98
N SER A 26 -5.40 -6.55 -17.96
CA SER A 26 -5.44 -5.53 -19.00
C SER A 26 -4.44 -4.39 -18.77
N ASN A 27 -4.23 -4.02 -17.51
CA ASN A 27 -3.40 -2.90 -17.09
C ASN A 27 -2.42 -3.35 -16.02
N LYS A 28 -1.19 -2.83 -16.08
CA LYS A 28 -0.20 -3.05 -15.02
C LYS A 28 -0.65 -2.40 -13.71
N LEU A 29 -0.12 -2.91 -12.60
CA LEU A 29 -0.24 -2.24 -11.30
C LEU A 29 0.38 -0.86 -11.36
N VAL A 30 -0.22 0.08 -10.66
CA VAL A 30 0.33 1.44 -10.49
C VAL A 30 1.20 1.46 -9.25
N PHE A 31 2.41 1.94 -9.38
CA PHE A 31 3.32 2.12 -8.24
C PHE A 31 3.52 3.62 -7.99
N GLY A 32 3.91 3.97 -6.77
CA GLY A 32 4.30 5.34 -6.47
C GLY A 32 5.51 5.77 -7.30
N LEU A 33 5.59 7.04 -7.65
CA LEU A 33 6.65 7.57 -8.53
C LEU A 33 8.07 7.21 -8.09
N ASN A 34 8.32 7.10 -6.79
CA ASN A 34 9.64 6.71 -6.27
C ASN A 34 10.04 5.26 -6.62
N TYR A 35 9.11 4.43 -7.06
CA TYR A 35 9.30 3.01 -7.34
C TYR A 35 9.15 2.64 -8.80
N GLU A 36 8.69 3.58 -9.63
CA GLU A 36 8.66 3.44 -11.09
C GLU A 36 9.88 4.11 -11.74
N LYS A 37 10.00 3.94 -13.04
CA LYS A 37 10.96 4.72 -13.83
C LYS A 37 10.56 6.18 -13.77
N ASN A 38 11.47 7.03 -13.35
CA ASN A 38 11.20 8.45 -13.16
C ASN A 38 12.43 9.31 -13.44
N ASN A 39 12.19 10.59 -13.63
CA ASN A 39 13.19 11.63 -13.68
C ASN A 39 13.05 12.50 -12.43
N LYS A 40 14.14 12.75 -11.76
CA LYS A 40 14.22 13.54 -10.55
C LYS A 40 15.12 14.75 -10.78
N VAL A 41 14.68 15.90 -10.31
CA VAL A 41 15.45 17.15 -10.31
C VAL A 41 15.49 17.68 -8.88
N GLU A 42 16.68 18.05 -8.44
CA GLU A 42 16.88 18.73 -7.15
C GLU A 42 17.25 20.18 -7.40
N LEU A 43 16.53 21.08 -6.73
CA LEU A 43 16.69 22.52 -6.87
C LEU A 43 16.96 23.13 -5.50
N ASN A 44 18.04 23.87 -5.40
CA ASN A 44 18.34 24.67 -4.22
C ASN A 44 17.85 26.10 -4.46
N LEU A 45 16.83 26.51 -3.72
CA LEU A 45 16.18 27.81 -3.87
C LEU A 45 16.89 28.91 -3.05
N GLY A 46 17.76 28.53 -2.12
CA GLY A 46 18.45 29.47 -1.19
C GLY A 46 17.51 30.25 -0.28
N LYS A 47 16.21 29.94 -0.30
CA LYS A 47 15.14 30.58 0.47
C LYS A 47 14.09 29.56 0.88
N GLN A 48 13.38 29.84 1.96
CA GLN A 48 12.22 29.04 2.35
C GLN A 48 11.12 29.16 1.29
N PHE A 49 10.47 28.05 0.99
CA PHE A 49 9.41 27.94 -0.02
C PHE A 49 8.19 27.22 0.54
N GLU A 50 7.05 27.45 -0.09
CA GLU A 50 5.83 26.68 0.16
C GLU A 50 5.67 25.62 -0.92
N VAL A 51 5.35 24.38 -0.50
CA VAL A 51 5.11 23.26 -1.43
C VAL A 51 3.98 23.58 -2.41
N LYS A 52 3.01 24.40 -1.98
CA LYS A 52 1.89 24.84 -2.80
C LYS A 52 2.34 25.64 -4.03
N ASP A 53 3.29 26.54 -3.83
CA ASP A 53 3.82 27.38 -4.91
C ASP A 53 4.56 26.56 -5.96
N ILE A 54 5.39 25.62 -5.50
CA ILE A 54 6.10 24.69 -6.39
C ILE A 54 5.10 23.81 -7.15
N LYS A 55 4.00 23.40 -6.48
CA LYS A 55 2.94 22.62 -7.12
C LYS A 55 2.22 23.38 -8.24
N GLU A 56 1.99 24.68 -8.05
CA GLU A 56 1.39 25.51 -9.11
C GLU A 56 2.31 25.59 -10.33
N ILE A 57 3.60 25.85 -10.13
CA ILE A 57 4.61 25.90 -11.20
C ILE A 57 4.71 24.54 -11.91
N THR A 58 4.78 23.45 -11.17
CA THR A 58 4.93 22.11 -11.75
C THR A 58 3.68 21.68 -12.51
N ASN A 59 2.48 22.01 -12.04
CA ASN A 59 1.23 21.72 -12.76
C ASN A 59 1.17 22.45 -14.10
N GLU A 60 1.67 23.67 -14.15
CA GLU A 60 1.68 24.46 -15.39
C GLU A 60 2.66 23.87 -16.42
N ILE A 61 3.81 23.35 -15.96
CA ILE A 61 4.87 22.85 -16.84
C ILE A 61 4.64 21.39 -17.24
N PHE A 62 4.24 20.54 -16.29
CA PHE A 62 4.10 19.10 -16.51
C PHE A 62 2.66 18.68 -16.86
N GLY A 63 1.66 19.57 -16.69
CA GLY A 63 0.26 19.32 -17.03
C GLY A 63 -0.31 18.12 -16.27
N ASN A 64 -0.74 17.10 -17.02
CA ASN A 64 -1.35 15.89 -16.44
C ASN A 64 -0.34 14.81 -15.98
N GLN A 65 0.96 15.08 -16.06
CA GLN A 65 1.93 14.12 -15.53
C GLN A 65 1.86 14.09 -13.99
N PRO A 66 1.97 12.91 -13.37
CA PRO A 66 2.07 12.84 -11.93
C PRO A 66 3.39 13.45 -11.47
N VAL A 67 3.33 14.35 -10.49
CA VAL A 67 4.49 15.03 -9.92
C VAL A 67 4.52 14.81 -8.42
N LEU A 68 5.67 14.38 -7.91
CA LEU A 68 5.95 14.28 -6.50
C LEU A 68 6.93 15.38 -6.10
N ILE A 69 6.52 16.24 -5.17
CA ILE A 69 7.32 17.35 -4.65
C ILE A 69 7.69 17.03 -3.20
N GLN A 70 8.98 16.97 -2.93
CA GLN A 70 9.49 16.64 -1.59
C GLN A 70 10.50 17.70 -1.15
N PRO A 71 10.24 18.41 -0.03
CA PRO A 71 11.27 19.22 0.60
C PRO A 71 12.42 18.32 1.04
N ILE A 72 13.66 18.79 0.87
CA ILE A 72 14.84 18.06 1.35
C ILE A 72 15.04 18.46 2.81
N GLU A 73 14.82 17.52 3.75
CA GLU A 73 14.81 17.78 5.20
C GLU A 73 16.12 18.41 5.73
N VAL A 74 17.26 18.06 5.13
CA VAL A 74 18.58 18.56 5.52
C VAL A 74 18.77 20.02 5.10
N TYR A 75 18.14 20.42 3.99
CA TYR A 75 18.22 21.76 3.41
C TYR A 75 16.82 22.34 3.27
N LYS A 76 16.43 23.22 4.20
CA LYS A 76 15.08 23.84 4.20
C LYS A 76 14.77 24.71 2.98
N ASP A 77 15.77 24.97 2.17
CA ASP A 77 15.78 25.77 0.96
C ASP A 77 15.91 24.94 -0.32
N ALA A 78 15.88 23.60 -0.21
CA ALA A 78 16.00 22.71 -1.34
C ALA A 78 14.76 21.82 -1.53
N VAL A 79 14.37 21.63 -2.78
CA VAL A 79 13.22 20.84 -3.19
C VAL A 79 13.62 19.79 -4.22
N SER A 80 13.09 18.59 -4.05
CA SER A 80 13.17 17.49 -5.01
C SER A 80 11.84 17.36 -5.75
N ILE A 81 11.89 17.39 -7.07
CA ILE A 81 10.75 17.24 -7.97
C ILE A 81 10.95 15.98 -8.79
N THR A 82 10.05 15.01 -8.61
CA THR A 82 10.08 13.72 -9.32
C THR A 82 8.86 13.59 -10.20
N THR A 83 9.06 13.22 -11.47
CA THR A 83 7.97 12.97 -12.43
C THR A 83 8.37 11.85 -13.40
N THR A 84 7.44 11.39 -14.23
CA THR A 84 7.67 10.28 -15.17
C THR A 84 8.75 10.59 -16.20
N LYS A 85 8.76 11.80 -16.75
CA LYS A 85 9.76 12.24 -17.75
C LYS A 85 9.91 13.76 -17.69
N ILE A 86 11.15 14.22 -17.76
CA ILE A 86 11.49 15.64 -17.88
C ILE A 86 12.25 15.84 -19.17
N THR A 87 11.76 16.75 -20.02
CA THR A 87 12.49 17.19 -21.23
C THR A 87 13.38 18.39 -20.89
N ASP A 88 14.40 18.66 -21.73
CA ASP A 88 15.27 19.81 -21.51
C ASP A 88 14.50 21.13 -21.59
N GLU A 89 13.47 21.21 -22.41
CA GLU A 89 12.57 22.36 -22.47
C GLU A 89 11.80 22.54 -21.15
N GLN A 90 11.22 21.48 -20.63
CA GLN A 90 10.52 21.52 -19.33
C GLN A 90 11.46 21.88 -18.18
N LYS A 91 12.70 21.37 -18.20
CA LYS A 91 13.74 21.74 -17.24
C LYS A 91 14.04 23.25 -17.29
N THR A 92 14.26 23.78 -18.48
CA THR A 92 14.55 25.22 -18.68
C THR A 92 13.38 26.08 -18.19
N ASN A 93 12.14 25.73 -18.57
CA ASN A 93 10.95 26.44 -18.13
C ASN A 93 10.76 26.38 -16.60
N LEU A 94 11.06 25.22 -15.98
CA LEU A 94 11.00 25.05 -14.54
C LEU A 94 11.97 25.99 -13.82
N VAL A 95 13.22 26.02 -14.26
CA VAL A 95 14.25 26.90 -13.71
C VAL A 95 13.87 28.36 -13.89
N THR A 96 13.39 28.77 -15.06
CA THR A 96 12.97 30.14 -15.35
C THR A 96 11.84 30.60 -14.42
N LYS A 97 10.78 29.81 -14.30
CA LYS A 97 9.64 30.16 -13.43
C LYS A 97 9.99 30.18 -11.95
N ILE A 98 10.88 29.31 -11.51
CA ILE A 98 11.40 29.32 -10.13
C ILE A 98 12.23 30.58 -9.90
N ASN A 99 13.11 30.94 -10.83
CA ASN A 99 13.90 32.17 -10.73
C ASN A 99 13.01 33.43 -10.68
N GLU A 100 11.97 33.49 -11.51
CA GLU A 100 11.00 34.59 -11.50
C GLU A 100 10.25 34.71 -10.17
N LYS A 101 9.80 33.56 -9.61
CA LYS A 101 8.98 33.56 -8.39
C LYS A 101 9.82 33.80 -7.12
N TYR A 102 11.00 33.21 -7.04
CA TYR A 102 11.83 33.25 -5.84
C TYR A 102 13.01 34.22 -5.95
N GLY A 103 13.25 34.82 -7.11
CA GLY A 103 14.38 35.73 -7.35
C GLY A 103 15.72 35.01 -7.14
N THR A 104 15.79 33.76 -7.63
CA THR A 104 17.02 32.94 -7.63
C THR A 104 17.76 33.12 -8.95
N GLU A 105 19.04 32.78 -9.00
CA GLU A 105 19.87 32.83 -10.22
C GLU A 105 20.29 31.42 -10.66
N LEU A 106 19.37 30.44 -10.55
CA LEU A 106 19.63 29.08 -10.98
C LEU A 106 19.83 29.02 -12.49
N LYS A 107 20.88 28.31 -12.93
CA LYS A 107 21.13 28.05 -14.35
C LYS A 107 20.64 26.66 -14.70
N ALA A 108 19.89 26.54 -15.80
CA ALA A 108 19.39 25.23 -16.27
C ALA A 108 20.51 24.22 -16.55
N GLU A 109 21.71 24.67 -16.85
CA GLU A 109 22.88 23.83 -17.10
C GLU A 109 23.44 23.21 -15.80
N GLU A 110 23.26 23.89 -14.67
CA GLU A 110 23.71 23.42 -13.34
C GLU A 110 22.73 22.42 -12.72
N VAL A 111 21.51 22.39 -13.22
CA VAL A 111 20.45 21.49 -12.74
C VAL A 111 20.54 20.15 -13.45
N THR A 112 20.90 19.11 -12.71
CA THR A 112 21.04 17.76 -13.22
C THR A 112 19.72 17.00 -13.15
N ILE A 113 19.35 16.34 -14.25
CA ILE A 113 18.23 15.39 -14.24
C ILE A 113 18.79 14.01 -13.89
N GLU A 114 18.37 13.49 -12.74
CA GLU A 114 18.68 12.12 -12.33
C GLU A 114 17.63 11.18 -12.92
N GLU A 115 18.05 10.30 -13.83
CA GLU A 115 17.16 9.32 -14.44
C GLU A 115 17.19 8.00 -13.68
N ASN A 116 16.09 7.65 -13.03
CA ASN A 116 15.87 6.33 -12.45
C ASN A 116 15.27 5.39 -13.50
N THR A 117 16.12 4.61 -14.15
CA THR A 117 15.72 3.68 -15.22
C THR A 117 15.16 2.35 -14.72
N HIS A 118 15.28 2.07 -13.42
CA HIS A 118 14.96 0.77 -12.85
C HIS A 118 13.67 0.83 -12.01
N PHE A 119 12.84 -0.21 -12.17
CA PHE A 119 11.67 -0.42 -11.33
C PHE A 119 12.08 -0.95 -9.95
N ARG A 120 11.68 -0.26 -8.88
CA ARG A 120 12.08 -0.54 -7.50
C ARG A 120 10.97 -1.13 -6.62
N GLY A 121 9.88 -1.63 -7.19
CA GLY A 121 8.74 -2.15 -6.42
C GLY A 121 9.12 -3.24 -5.39
N ARG A 122 10.22 -3.96 -5.61
CA ARG A 122 10.76 -4.94 -4.65
C ARG A 122 11.23 -4.29 -3.35
N GLU A 123 11.67 -3.05 -3.37
CA GLU A 123 12.16 -2.33 -2.19
C GLU A 123 11.04 -2.05 -1.18
N ILE A 124 9.79 -1.95 -1.64
CA ILE A 124 8.62 -1.80 -0.76
C ILE A 124 8.42 -3.05 0.10
N LEU A 125 8.60 -4.24 -0.47
CA LEU A 125 8.32 -5.52 0.21
C LEU A 125 9.49 -6.02 1.06
N LYS A 126 10.73 -5.77 0.62
CA LYS A 126 11.93 -6.34 1.23
C LYS A 126 12.04 -6.15 2.75
N PRO A 127 11.83 -4.94 3.32
CA PRO A 127 11.97 -4.75 4.76
C PRO A 127 10.89 -5.47 5.59
N TYR A 128 9.74 -5.77 4.99
CA TYR A 128 8.60 -6.38 5.69
C TYR A 128 8.54 -7.91 5.56
N LEU A 129 9.20 -8.49 4.56
CA LEU A 129 9.06 -9.92 4.24
C LEU A 129 9.51 -10.81 5.40
N THR A 130 10.71 -10.59 5.93
CA THR A 130 11.26 -11.40 7.02
C THR A 130 10.47 -11.27 8.32
N PRO A 131 10.16 -10.06 8.83
CA PRO A 131 9.32 -9.91 10.02
C PRO A 131 7.92 -10.52 9.83
N PHE A 132 7.32 -10.39 8.64
CA PHE A 132 6.00 -10.95 8.34
C PHE A 132 5.99 -12.48 8.41
N ILE A 133 6.99 -13.15 7.84
CA ILE A 133 7.11 -14.62 7.88
C ILE A 133 7.26 -15.08 9.33
N ILE A 134 8.18 -14.49 10.09
CA ILE A 134 8.44 -14.86 11.49
C ILE A 134 7.16 -14.67 12.32
N THR A 135 6.50 -13.52 12.20
CA THR A 135 5.27 -13.22 12.94
C THR A 135 4.16 -14.20 12.58
N THR A 136 4.02 -14.55 11.29
CA THR A 136 3.00 -15.49 10.82
C THR A 136 3.24 -16.89 11.42
N VAL A 137 4.47 -17.37 11.45
CA VAL A 137 4.81 -18.67 12.06
C VAL A 137 4.47 -18.67 13.55
N ILE A 138 4.83 -17.61 14.27
CA ILE A 138 4.54 -17.49 15.72
C ILE A 138 3.03 -17.47 15.98
N VAL A 139 2.27 -16.68 15.20
CA VAL A 139 0.81 -16.59 15.32
C VAL A 139 0.15 -17.93 15.03
N LEU A 140 0.54 -18.63 13.98
CA LEU A 140 -0.03 -19.94 13.64
C LEU A 140 0.29 -20.99 14.70
N ALA A 141 1.52 -21.01 15.22
CA ALA A 141 1.92 -21.89 16.33
C ALA A 141 1.11 -21.61 17.60
N TYR A 142 0.96 -20.33 17.98
CA TYR A 142 0.13 -19.92 19.11
C TYR A 142 -1.33 -20.37 18.94
N LEU A 143 -1.94 -20.15 17.79
CA LEU A 143 -3.32 -20.57 17.54
C LEU A 143 -3.47 -22.08 17.55
N ALA A 144 -2.52 -22.83 16.99
CA ALA A 144 -2.52 -24.30 17.01
C ALA A 144 -2.49 -24.87 18.43
N ILE A 145 -1.67 -24.28 19.30
CA ILE A 145 -1.55 -24.67 20.72
C ILE A 145 -2.81 -24.26 21.49
N ARG A 146 -3.24 -23.02 21.39
CA ARG A 146 -4.40 -22.49 22.13
C ARG A 146 -5.69 -23.25 21.80
N TYR A 147 -5.89 -23.60 20.53
CA TYR A 147 -7.12 -24.25 20.05
C TYR A 147 -6.93 -25.72 19.69
N TYR A 148 -6.00 -26.44 20.35
CA TYR A 148 -5.73 -27.85 20.06
C TYR A 148 -6.98 -28.74 20.15
N LYS A 149 -7.94 -28.42 21.04
CA LYS A 149 -9.22 -29.12 21.18
C LYS A 149 -10.13 -29.01 19.95
N LEU A 150 -9.94 -27.99 19.09
CA LEU A 150 -10.69 -27.80 17.84
C LEU A 150 -10.02 -28.46 16.63
N ASN A 151 -8.99 -29.26 16.81
CA ASN A 151 -8.11 -29.78 15.78
C ASN A 151 -7.19 -28.71 15.17
N SER A 152 -5.92 -28.70 15.60
CA SER A 152 -4.91 -27.69 15.24
C SER A 152 -4.77 -27.50 13.73
N LEU A 153 -4.82 -28.57 12.92
CA LEU A 153 -4.73 -28.48 11.45
C LEU A 153 -5.90 -27.72 10.84
N LYS A 154 -7.13 -27.94 11.34
CA LYS A 154 -8.31 -27.18 10.88
C LYS A 154 -8.22 -25.71 11.27
N VAL A 155 -7.70 -25.42 12.47
CA VAL A 155 -7.50 -24.04 12.92
C VAL A 155 -6.49 -23.34 12.03
N ILE A 156 -5.34 -23.94 11.77
CA ILE A 156 -4.30 -23.39 10.88
C ILE A 156 -4.86 -23.14 9.48
N ALA A 157 -5.50 -24.15 8.87
CA ALA A 157 -6.05 -24.04 7.52
C ALA A 157 -7.12 -22.93 7.41
N LYS A 158 -8.05 -22.85 8.39
CA LYS A 158 -9.06 -21.78 8.43
C LYS A 158 -8.42 -20.40 8.59
N THR A 159 -7.39 -20.28 9.43
CA THR A 159 -6.69 -19.02 9.66
C THR A 159 -5.99 -18.53 8.39
N ILE A 160 -5.21 -19.41 7.74
CA ILE A 160 -4.54 -19.08 6.48
C ILE A 160 -5.57 -18.68 5.42
N GLY A 161 -6.69 -19.44 5.30
CA GLY A 161 -7.74 -19.14 4.34
C GLY A 161 -8.39 -17.77 4.56
N ILE A 162 -8.69 -17.40 5.81
CA ILE A 162 -9.27 -16.08 6.14
C ILE A 162 -8.28 -14.96 5.88
N MET A 163 -7.02 -15.14 6.29
CA MET A 163 -5.96 -14.15 6.06
C MET A 163 -5.71 -13.94 4.57
N ALA A 164 -5.58 -15.03 3.81
CA ALA A 164 -5.36 -14.96 2.37
C ALA A 164 -6.54 -14.27 1.66
N LEU A 165 -7.79 -14.65 2.00
CA LEU A 165 -8.97 -14.03 1.43
C LEU A 165 -9.02 -12.52 1.69
N ALA A 166 -8.72 -12.11 2.91
CA ALA A 166 -8.69 -10.69 3.27
C ALA A 166 -7.65 -9.91 2.44
N GLN A 167 -6.45 -10.47 2.25
CA GLN A 167 -5.40 -9.84 1.44
C GLN A 167 -5.76 -9.82 -0.06
N ILE A 168 -6.39 -10.86 -0.58
CA ILE A 168 -6.87 -10.89 -1.97
C ILE A 168 -7.94 -9.81 -2.21
N ILE A 169 -8.84 -9.61 -1.25
CA ILE A 169 -9.86 -8.55 -1.34
C ILE A 169 -9.20 -7.17 -1.33
N LEU A 170 -8.24 -6.93 -0.43
CA LEU A 170 -7.49 -5.68 -0.39
C LEU A 170 -6.77 -5.42 -1.71
N PHE A 171 -6.10 -6.43 -2.24
CA PHE A 171 -5.40 -6.33 -3.51
C PHE A 171 -6.37 -6.02 -4.68
N ALA A 172 -7.55 -6.63 -4.70
CA ALA A 172 -8.58 -6.33 -5.68
C ALA A 172 -9.07 -4.86 -5.56
N ILE A 173 -9.25 -4.34 -4.32
CA ILE A 173 -9.61 -2.94 -4.09
C ILE A 173 -8.52 -2.00 -4.65
N ILE A 174 -7.25 -2.22 -4.30
CA ILE A 174 -6.12 -1.43 -4.78
C ILE A 174 -6.07 -1.42 -6.31
N THR A 175 -6.27 -2.59 -6.93
CA THR A 175 -6.25 -2.74 -8.40
C THR A 175 -7.41 -2.00 -9.07
N VAL A 176 -8.63 -2.13 -8.55
CA VAL A 176 -9.82 -1.48 -9.11
C VAL A 176 -9.78 0.03 -8.94
N THR A 177 -9.34 0.51 -7.78
CA THR A 177 -9.23 1.96 -7.48
C THR A 177 -8.02 2.61 -8.14
N ARG A 178 -7.11 1.83 -8.75
CA ARG A 178 -5.85 2.31 -9.32
C ARG A 178 -4.98 3.06 -8.29
N MET A 179 -5.12 2.68 -7.01
CA MET A 179 -4.33 3.28 -5.93
C MET A 179 -2.85 2.94 -6.11
N PRO A 180 -1.93 3.93 -6.08
CA PRO A 180 -0.51 3.66 -6.22
C PRO A 180 0.01 2.83 -5.04
N ILE A 181 0.77 1.79 -5.37
CA ILE A 181 1.44 0.95 -4.37
C ILE A 181 2.75 1.65 -3.97
N ASP A 182 2.85 2.01 -2.71
CA ASP A 182 3.99 2.70 -2.12
C ASP A 182 4.27 2.23 -0.68
N VAL A 183 5.09 2.96 0.05
CA VAL A 183 5.42 2.66 1.46
C VAL A 183 4.18 2.62 2.36
N VAL A 184 3.16 3.46 2.08
CA VAL A 184 1.93 3.54 2.88
C VAL A 184 1.05 2.29 2.71
N THR A 185 1.19 1.58 1.59
CA THR A 185 0.45 0.34 1.32
C THR A 185 0.78 -0.76 2.34
N MET A 186 2.03 -0.85 2.79
CA MET A 186 2.46 -1.91 3.72
C MET A 186 1.81 -1.82 5.11
N PRO A 187 1.72 -0.65 5.78
CA PRO A 187 0.92 -0.49 7.00
C PRO A 187 -0.54 -0.93 6.84
N ILE A 188 -1.18 -0.67 5.69
CA ILE A 188 -2.56 -1.09 5.42
C ILE A 188 -2.64 -2.62 5.36
N VAL A 189 -1.72 -3.28 4.64
CA VAL A 189 -1.61 -4.75 4.57
C VAL A 189 -1.44 -5.36 5.97
N LEU A 190 -0.54 -4.81 6.78
CA LEU A 190 -0.27 -5.29 8.14
C LEU A 190 -1.45 -5.07 9.08
N THR A 191 -2.14 -3.94 8.97
CA THR A 191 -3.34 -3.65 9.77
C THR A 191 -4.45 -4.66 9.44
N LEU A 192 -4.68 -4.94 8.16
CA LEU A 192 -5.68 -5.93 7.76
C LEU A 192 -5.28 -7.35 8.20
N TYR A 193 -3.99 -7.67 8.18
CA TYR A 193 -3.48 -8.93 8.74
C TYR A 193 -3.80 -9.05 10.23
N ALA A 194 -3.56 -8.02 11.03
CA ALA A 194 -3.88 -8.00 12.47
C ALA A 194 -5.38 -8.13 12.73
N ILE A 195 -6.22 -7.41 11.98
CA ILE A 195 -7.69 -7.52 12.06
C ILE A 195 -8.15 -8.94 11.70
N SER A 196 -7.59 -9.54 10.66
CA SER A 196 -7.92 -10.91 10.25
C SER A 196 -7.58 -11.93 11.32
N THR A 197 -6.42 -11.76 11.99
CA THR A 197 -6.01 -12.58 13.14
C THR A 197 -7.00 -12.46 14.28
N TYR A 198 -7.40 -11.23 14.61
CA TYR A 198 -8.38 -10.97 15.67
C TYR A 198 -9.76 -11.61 15.36
N VAL A 199 -10.22 -11.52 14.13
CA VAL A 199 -11.47 -12.18 13.70
C VAL A 199 -11.37 -13.70 13.82
N CYS A 200 -10.22 -14.29 13.48
CA CYS A 200 -9.98 -15.72 13.65
C CYS A 200 -10.05 -16.16 15.13
N THR A 201 -9.34 -15.42 16.02
CA THR A 201 -9.34 -15.74 17.45
C THR A 201 -10.73 -15.65 18.05
N THR A 202 -11.48 -14.57 17.77
CA THR A 202 -12.86 -14.40 18.25
C THR A 202 -13.79 -15.52 17.78
N LYS A 203 -13.59 -16.00 16.55
CA LYS A 203 -14.39 -17.10 16.00
C LYS A 203 -14.06 -18.43 16.68
N PHE A 204 -12.77 -18.70 16.87
CA PHE A 204 -12.33 -19.94 17.54
C PHE A 204 -12.66 -19.97 19.02
N ASP A 205 -12.63 -18.85 19.72
CA ASP A 205 -13.06 -18.76 21.11
C ASP A 205 -14.54 -19.18 21.23
N LYS A 206 -15.43 -18.69 20.34
CA LYS A 206 -16.82 -19.09 20.32
C LYS A 206 -17.03 -20.58 19.95
N GLU A 207 -16.24 -21.11 19.00
CA GLU A 207 -16.28 -22.54 18.66
C GLU A 207 -15.80 -23.40 19.84
N LEU A 208 -14.80 -22.97 20.59
CA LEU A 208 -14.28 -23.66 21.76
C LEU A 208 -15.27 -23.67 22.93
N GLU A 209 -15.92 -22.52 23.20
CA GLU A 209 -16.96 -22.43 24.24
C GLU A 209 -18.13 -23.38 23.94
N LYS A 210 -18.62 -23.40 22.73
CA LYS A 210 -19.69 -24.32 22.31
C LYS A 210 -19.30 -25.77 22.55
N LYS A 211 -18.09 -26.15 22.15
CA LYS A 211 -17.60 -27.52 22.37
C LYS A 211 -17.52 -27.89 23.84
N LYS A 212 -17.07 -26.95 24.70
CA LYS A 212 -17.04 -27.19 26.16
C LYS A 212 -18.45 -27.37 26.74
N GLN A 213 -19.44 -26.59 26.28
CA GLN A 213 -20.85 -26.73 26.69
C GLN A 213 -21.42 -28.09 26.28
N GLU A 214 -21.19 -28.52 25.04
CA GLU A 214 -21.62 -29.82 24.53
C GLU A 214 -20.98 -31.00 25.33
N GLU A 215 -19.70 -30.87 25.68
CA GLU A 215 -19.00 -31.88 26.51
C GLU A 215 -19.59 -31.92 27.91
N ALA A 216 -19.87 -30.78 28.54
CA ALA A 216 -20.48 -30.69 29.87
C ALA A 216 -21.90 -31.29 29.90
N GLU A 217 -22.72 -31.00 28.87
CA GLU A 217 -24.06 -31.60 28.77
C GLU A 217 -24.04 -33.08 28.57
N LYS A 218 -23.06 -33.62 27.86
CA LYS A 218 -22.90 -35.09 27.71
C LYS A 218 -22.51 -35.76 29.03
N VAL A 219 -21.63 -35.14 29.82
CA VAL A 219 -21.26 -35.66 31.15
C VAL A 219 -22.44 -35.60 32.13
N ALA A 220 -23.28 -34.55 32.05
CA ALA A 220 -24.47 -34.42 32.92
C ALA A 220 -25.60 -35.40 32.58
N LYS A 221 -25.58 -35.97 31.36
CA LYS A 221 -26.60 -36.99 30.91
C LYS A 221 -26.12 -38.43 31.04
N ALA A 222 -24.85 -38.65 31.35
CA ALA A 222 -24.27 -39.98 31.61
C ALA A 222 -24.26 -40.35 33.10
#